data_8fb702179e18ea8ffb7a5245aa38bb85
#
_entry.id   8fb702179e18ea8ffb7a5245aa38bb85
#
_cell.length_a   1.000
_cell.length_b   1.000
_cell.length_c   1.000
_cell.angle_alpha   90.00
_cell.angle_beta   90.00
_cell.angle_gamma   90.00
#
_symmetry.space_group_name_H-M   'P 1'
#
loop_
_entity.id
_entity.type
_entity.pdbx_description
1 polymer ?
#
loop_
_entity_poly.entity_id
_entity_poly.type
_entity_poly.pdbx_seq_one_letter_code
_entity_poly.pdbx_strand_id
1 'polypeptide(L)'
;MRRGILVGLAALLMAGAPALAEERTRSYGGSGADRLTRLIEYGDGLIAVGRTDSRNGDLAMRTRHNQAGWMLCLNGEGAPLWSYCTAKDGRNEMSAPFAHENGQISAVLTGRGIDGLEWLIVSGEGRLAQRRTAPAVETVCAHGGTDMIGMPYDRDGAPHLALIVEHGDGACCVADLDADGRLAQGAGFPKGTAGFAPCVDGSGRLVSADCAGGEAGVMLVTPGTDDAPVRIPLSGVTAEAATAVLPLEDGSTVVGGKRGGGGFLARVNALGETLFAVATDAPLERLAANSSGFVGQDGARLVYFDEDGRLLGSRTTGYDRDAALGALEDMAGLSGETALLMDAERVGGGRAEIVFVPDEGIEAAEEEYNHVLYMQPGCVMKDAWTQESGVLLLLEREDGRQSGVYVSADGDARETDAPTAREAGRQAVSGGVLAWREERGGAVVTLEDAQGGEIWRLRTVIHTAADRLEWRCALELPDGSYALGGRYLTGEGQRTEQAAALAVVGHEGVLRRIVPVEAKEAGQRVGCVCDMAYDAESGLLLLVSRKEDGAENVGAIQTVDGETAWTVGAGMDVEQARLILDADGEAYLCGTSRSDGQSAAAVIRMDLEAEDK
;
A
#
# COMPACT_ATOMS: atom_id res chain seq x y z
N MET A 1 26.42 36.08 -36.24
CA MET A 1 25.94 34.72 -36.36
C MET A 1 25.98 33.89 -35.05
N ARG A 2 25.86 34.53 -33.85
CA ARG A 2 25.87 33.80 -32.56
C ARG A 2 24.57 33.97 -31.71
N ARG A 3 23.54 34.66 -32.23
CA ARG A 3 22.25 34.87 -31.53
C ARG A 3 21.10 33.96 -32.06
N GLY A 4 21.30 33.21 -33.16
CA GLY A 4 20.27 32.37 -33.74
C GLY A 4 20.27 30.92 -33.22
N ILE A 5 21.35 30.48 -32.55
CA ILE A 5 21.48 29.07 -32.11
C ILE A 5 20.87 28.86 -30.69
N LEU A 6 20.83 29.91 -29.85
CA LEU A 6 20.25 29.79 -28.51
C LEU A 6 18.73 29.77 -28.49
N VAL A 7 18.07 30.37 -29.48
CA VAL A 7 16.60 30.34 -29.60
C VAL A 7 16.11 29.01 -30.16
N GLY A 8 16.92 28.35 -30.98
CA GLY A 8 16.60 27.02 -31.53
C GLY A 8 16.68 25.90 -30.50
N LEU A 9 17.62 25.98 -29.53
CA LEU A 9 17.77 24.99 -28.46
C LEU A 9 16.68 25.12 -27.39
N ALA A 10 16.24 26.35 -27.05
CA ALA A 10 15.14 26.58 -26.13
C ALA A 10 13.78 26.14 -26.69
N ALA A 11 13.59 26.18 -28.02
CA ALA A 11 12.39 25.68 -28.67
C ALA A 11 12.38 24.15 -28.80
N LEU A 12 13.57 23.50 -28.84
CA LEU A 12 13.65 22.04 -28.87
C LEU A 12 13.49 21.41 -27.47
N LEU A 13 13.85 22.14 -26.41
CA LEU A 13 13.67 21.72 -25.01
C LEU A 13 12.23 21.92 -24.51
N MET A 14 11.41 22.73 -25.20
CA MET A 14 9.99 22.88 -24.88
C MET A 14 9.07 21.97 -25.71
N ALA A 15 9.59 21.21 -26.66
CA ALA A 15 8.81 20.32 -27.52
C ALA A 15 8.82 18.85 -27.09
N GLY A 16 9.33 18.53 -25.91
CA GLY A 16 9.56 17.16 -25.48
C GLY A 16 9.08 16.72 -24.11
N ALA A 17 8.42 17.58 -23.33
CA ALA A 17 7.68 17.08 -22.19
C ALA A 17 6.38 16.43 -22.74
N PRO A 18 6.15 15.10 -22.57
CA PRO A 18 4.83 14.56 -22.83
C PRO A 18 3.86 15.38 -21.99
N ALA A 19 2.82 15.94 -22.60
CA ALA A 19 1.74 16.54 -21.84
C ALA A 19 1.21 15.41 -20.94
N LEU A 20 1.39 15.54 -19.62
CA LEU A 20 0.77 14.62 -18.67
C LEU A 20 -0.70 14.54 -19.02
N ALA A 21 -1.22 13.33 -19.19
CA ALA A 21 -2.62 13.14 -19.47
C ALA A 21 -3.42 13.76 -18.31
N GLU A 22 -4.29 14.73 -18.64
CA GLU A 22 -5.04 15.48 -17.62
C GLU A 22 -6.21 14.62 -17.11
N GLU A 23 -6.49 14.71 -15.83
CA GLU A 23 -7.69 14.14 -15.23
C GLU A 23 -8.94 14.72 -15.89
N ARG A 24 -9.91 13.87 -16.19
CA ARG A 24 -11.17 14.26 -16.81
C ARG A 24 -12.31 14.03 -15.82
N THR A 25 -13.03 15.08 -15.45
CA THR A 25 -14.25 14.95 -14.64
C THR A 25 -15.47 15.05 -15.56
N ARG A 26 -16.39 14.10 -15.40
CA ARG A 26 -17.68 14.12 -16.09
C ARG A 26 -18.83 14.02 -15.09
N SER A 27 -19.80 14.91 -15.25
CA SER A 27 -21.03 14.94 -14.44
C SER A 27 -22.19 14.36 -15.25
N TYR A 28 -22.94 13.46 -14.64
CA TYR A 28 -24.07 12.77 -15.25
C TYR A 28 -25.36 13.08 -14.50
N GLY A 29 -26.48 12.97 -15.23
CA GLY A 29 -27.81 13.24 -14.70
C GLY A 29 -28.44 14.49 -15.27
N GLY A 30 -29.27 15.16 -14.50
CA GLY A 30 -30.04 16.31 -14.95
C GLY A 30 -30.17 17.41 -13.89
N SER A 31 -31.38 17.99 -13.76
CA SER A 31 -31.65 19.08 -12.81
C SER A 31 -32.05 18.63 -11.42
N GLY A 32 -32.20 17.33 -11.17
CA GLY A 32 -32.52 16.74 -9.88
C GLY A 32 -31.29 16.24 -9.12
N ALA A 33 -31.53 15.48 -8.05
CA ALA A 33 -30.47 14.80 -7.31
C ALA A 33 -30.16 13.43 -7.95
N ASP A 34 -28.95 13.27 -8.42
CA ASP A 34 -28.46 12.10 -9.14
C ASP A 34 -27.29 11.50 -8.37
N ARG A 35 -27.37 10.21 -8.04
CA ARG A 35 -26.31 9.48 -7.36
C ARG A 35 -26.09 8.15 -8.02
N LEU A 36 -24.85 7.88 -8.39
CA LEU A 36 -24.35 6.55 -8.74
C LEU A 36 -23.63 5.98 -7.52
N THR A 37 -23.66 4.66 -7.35
CA THR A 37 -23.13 4.00 -6.15
C THR A 37 -22.20 2.84 -6.47
N ARG A 38 -22.20 2.36 -7.72
CA ARG A 38 -21.32 1.29 -8.17
C ARG A 38 -20.91 1.48 -9.62
N LEU A 39 -19.68 1.07 -9.92
CA LEU A 39 -19.09 0.99 -11.25
C LEU A 39 -18.64 -0.44 -11.55
N ILE A 40 -18.75 -0.85 -12.80
CA ILE A 40 -18.04 -2.01 -13.34
C ILE A 40 -17.51 -1.71 -14.73
N GLU A 41 -16.44 -2.36 -15.11
CA GLU A 41 -15.96 -2.39 -16.50
C GLU A 41 -16.96 -3.12 -17.41
N TYR A 42 -17.17 -2.62 -18.63
CA TYR A 42 -18.03 -3.23 -19.65
C TYR A 42 -17.53 -2.92 -21.06
N GLY A 43 -16.92 -3.90 -21.68
CA GLY A 43 -16.23 -3.71 -22.95
C GLY A 43 -15.04 -2.77 -22.83
N ASP A 44 -15.07 -1.68 -23.60
CA ASP A 44 -14.09 -0.60 -23.51
C ASP A 44 -14.54 0.57 -22.64
N GLY A 45 -15.65 0.42 -21.91
CA GLY A 45 -16.26 1.48 -21.11
C GLY A 45 -16.76 0.99 -19.76
N LEU A 46 -17.84 1.62 -19.26
CA LEU A 46 -18.34 1.42 -17.91
C LEU A 46 -19.86 1.21 -17.87
N ILE A 47 -20.33 0.42 -16.92
CA ILE A 47 -21.69 0.46 -16.40
C ILE A 47 -21.65 1.10 -15.01
N ALA A 48 -22.48 2.12 -14.84
CA ALA A 48 -22.71 2.76 -13.54
C ALA A 48 -24.16 2.58 -13.11
N VAL A 49 -24.40 2.30 -11.82
CA VAL A 49 -25.76 2.15 -11.30
C VAL A 49 -25.97 2.98 -10.04
N GLY A 50 -27.21 3.32 -9.76
CA GLY A 50 -27.61 4.10 -8.60
C GLY A 50 -29.04 4.59 -8.68
N ARG A 51 -29.28 5.87 -8.38
CA ARG A 51 -30.61 6.49 -8.35
C ARG A 51 -30.62 7.88 -8.96
N THR A 52 -31.78 8.30 -9.46
CA THR A 52 -32.00 9.65 -10.00
C THR A 52 -33.39 10.17 -9.71
N ASP A 53 -33.55 11.45 -9.44
CA ASP A 53 -34.83 12.17 -9.43
C ASP A 53 -34.93 13.20 -10.57
N SER A 54 -33.90 13.31 -11.40
CA SER A 54 -33.85 14.16 -12.61
C SER A 54 -34.84 13.71 -13.69
N ARG A 55 -35.21 14.66 -14.54
CA ARG A 55 -36.17 14.47 -15.66
C ARG A 55 -35.63 14.89 -17.01
N ASN A 56 -34.43 15.42 -17.05
CA ASN A 56 -33.77 15.96 -18.23
C ASN A 56 -32.28 15.58 -18.20
N GLY A 57 -31.52 16.10 -19.12
CA GLY A 57 -30.11 15.76 -19.29
C GLY A 57 -29.96 14.39 -19.92
N ASP A 58 -29.09 13.56 -19.35
CA ASP A 58 -28.81 12.19 -19.82
C ASP A 58 -30.01 11.24 -19.65
N LEU A 59 -31.15 11.74 -19.16
CA LEU A 59 -32.37 11.01 -18.80
C LEU A 59 -33.57 11.36 -19.69
N ALA A 60 -33.35 11.58 -20.95
CA ALA A 60 -34.25 12.25 -21.92
C ALA A 60 -35.71 11.77 -22.03
N MET A 61 -36.18 10.78 -21.27
CA MET A 61 -37.53 10.20 -21.44
C MET A 61 -38.31 9.97 -20.13
N ARG A 62 -37.94 10.59 -19.02
CA ARG A 62 -38.61 10.36 -17.74
C ARG A 62 -39.75 11.35 -17.50
N THR A 63 -40.97 10.83 -17.31
CA THR A 63 -42.20 11.65 -17.12
C THR A 63 -42.70 11.73 -15.69
N ARG A 64 -42.11 11.02 -14.71
CA ARG A 64 -42.63 10.93 -13.31
C ARG A 64 -41.70 11.61 -12.28
N HIS A 65 -42.31 12.05 -11.17
CA HIS A 65 -41.67 12.90 -10.15
C HIS A 65 -40.92 12.17 -9.03
N ASN A 66 -40.75 10.83 -9.13
CA ASN A 66 -40.23 10.02 -8.06
C ASN A 66 -38.81 9.57 -8.34
N GLN A 67 -38.03 9.36 -7.30
CA GLN A 67 -36.69 8.80 -7.36
C GLN A 67 -36.72 7.40 -8.03
N ALA A 68 -35.93 7.20 -9.06
CA ALA A 68 -35.87 5.95 -9.80
C ALA A 68 -34.50 5.31 -9.67
N GLY A 69 -34.47 3.99 -9.70
CA GLY A 69 -33.22 3.27 -9.97
C GLY A 69 -32.71 3.62 -11.36
N TRP A 70 -31.44 3.85 -11.47
CA TRP A 70 -30.77 4.34 -12.67
C TRP A 70 -29.56 3.47 -13.03
N MET A 71 -29.44 3.15 -14.31
CA MET A 71 -28.29 2.47 -14.91
C MET A 71 -27.82 3.28 -16.10
N LEU A 72 -26.53 3.50 -16.21
CA LEU A 72 -25.88 4.29 -17.24
C LEU A 72 -24.74 3.48 -17.85
N CYS A 73 -24.74 3.38 -19.18
CA CYS A 73 -23.63 2.78 -19.92
C CYS A 73 -22.82 3.89 -20.59
N LEU A 74 -21.52 3.83 -20.42
CA LEU A 74 -20.54 4.79 -20.92
C LEU A 74 -19.55 4.09 -21.84
N ASN A 75 -19.04 4.80 -22.86
CA ASN A 75 -17.88 4.35 -23.61
C ASN A 75 -16.57 4.67 -22.85
N GLY A 76 -15.41 4.25 -23.35
CA GLY A 76 -14.10 4.51 -22.77
C GLY A 76 -13.75 5.99 -22.57
N GLU A 77 -14.39 6.89 -23.34
CA GLU A 77 -14.24 8.34 -23.15
C GLU A 77 -15.18 8.91 -22.08
N GLY A 78 -16.00 8.07 -21.42
CA GLY A 78 -17.03 8.49 -20.49
C GLY A 78 -18.25 9.14 -21.13
N ALA A 79 -18.48 9.00 -22.45
CA ALA A 79 -19.68 9.51 -23.08
C ALA A 79 -20.83 8.51 -22.91
N PRO A 80 -22.07 8.96 -22.56
CA PRO A 80 -23.22 8.08 -22.44
C PRO A 80 -23.58 7.39 -23.75
N LEU A 81 -23.64 6.06 -23.74
CA LEU A 81 -24.13 5.24 -24.85
C LEU A 81 -25.65 5.04 -24.73
N TRP A 82 -26.11 4.72 -23.54
CA TRP A 82 -27.52 4.60 -23.21
C TRP A 82 -27.76 4.77 -21.70
N SER A 83 -28.99 5.01 -21.34
CA SER A 83 -29.46 5.18 -19.97
C SER A 83 -30.77 4.44 -19.78
N TYR A 84 -30.88 3.69 -18.68
CA TYR A 84 -32.10 3.00 -18.27
C TYR A 84 -32.57 3.47 -16.91
N CYS A 85 -33.84 3.84 -16.79
CA CYS A 85 -34.46 4.22 -15.53
C CYS A 85 -35.69 3.34 -15.26
N THR A 86 -35.89 2.98 -13.99
CA THR A 86 -37.10 2.23 -13.60
C THR A 86 -38.35 3.09 -13.71
N ALA A 87 -39.44 2.48 -14.18
CA ALA A 87 -40.76 3.16 -14.30
C ALA A 87 -41.61 3.09 -13.03
N LYS A 88 -41.16 2.48 -11.93
CA LYS A 88 -41.93 2.33 -10.69
C LYS A 88 -42.01 3.62 -9.88
N ASP A 89 -43.17 3.85 -9.28
CA ASP A 89 -43.36 4.90 -8.29
C ASP A 89 -42.69 4.47 -6.96
N GLY A 90 -41.88 5.35 -6.39
CA GLY A 90 -41.21 5.09 -5.13
C GLY A 90 -39.80 5.64 -5.11
N ARG A 91 -39.11 5.50 -3.97
CA ARG A 91 -37.67 5.77 -3.85
C ARG A 91 -36.93 4.47 -4.15
N ASN A 92 -36.46 4.33 -5.39
CA ASN A 92 -35.78 3.13 -5.87
C ASN A 92 -34.32 3.42 -6.16
N GLU A 93 -33.48 2.44 -5.88
CA GLU A 93 -32.05 2.49 -6.14
C GLU A 93 -31.60 1.19 -6.79
N MET A 94 -30.70 1.28 -7.76
CA MET A 94 -30.00 0.13 -8.34
C MET A 94 -28.66 -0.06 -7.69
N SER A 95 -28.29 -1.32 -7.47
CA SER A 95 -27.01 -1.75 -6.92
C SER A 95 -26.51 -3.01 -7.61
N ALA A 96 -25.33 -3.48 -7.24
CA ALA A 96 -24.73 -4.73 -7.68
C ALA A 96 -24.81 -4.94 -9.21
N PRO A 97 -24.24 -4.04 -10.04
CA PRO A 97 -24.17 -4.25 -11.48
C PRO A 97 -23.29 -5.46 -11.78
N PHE A 98 -23.64 -6.20 -12.82
CA PHE A 98 -22.87 -7.34 -13.32
C PHE A 98 -23.02 -7.46 -14.83
N ALA A 99 -21.89 -7.60 -15.54
CA ALA A 99 -21.86 -7.82 -16.98
C ALA A 99 -21.79 -9.32 -17.26
N HIS A 100 -22.79 -9.85 -17.98
CA HIS A 100 -22.85 -11.26 -18.32
C HIS A 100 -22.06 -11.56 -19.60
N GLU A 101 -21.51 -12.77 -19.70
CA GLU A 101 -20.77 -13.23 -20.89
C GLU A 101 -21.58 -13.11 -22.20
N ASN A 102 -22.90 -13.20 -22.13
CA ASN A 102 -23.80 -13.05 -23.27
C ASN A 102 -24.08 -11.58 -23.67
N GLY A 103 -23.38 -10.62 -23.05
CA GLY A 103 -23.53 -9.18 -23.29
C GLY A 103 -24.75 -8.54 -22.64
N GLN A 104 -25.49 -9.26 -21.81
CA GLN A 104 -26.53 -8.69 -20.94
C GLN A 104 -25.91 -8.07 -19.69
N ILE A 105 -26.66 -7.17 -19.06
CA ILE A 105 -26.24 -6.52 -17.82
C ILE A 105 -27.34 -6.76 -16.78
N SER A 106 -26.96 -7.25 -15.61
CA SER A 106 -27.86 -7.37 -14.46
C SER A 106 -27.63 -6.24 -13.47
N ALA A 107 -28.69 -5.91 -12.74
CA ALA A 107 -28.62 -5.09 -11.52
C ALA A 107 -29.76 -5.47 -10.58
N VAL A 108 -29.57 -5.12 -9.32
CA VAL A 108 -30.54 -5.32 -8.27
C VAL A 108 -31.24 -4.00 -7.96
N LEU A 109 -32.55 -4.02 -7.90
CA LEU A 109 -33.39 -2.88 -7.56
C LEU A 109 -34.00 -3.06 -6.19
N THR A 110 -33.76 -2.10 -5.31
CA THR A 110 -34.36 -2.01 -3.97
C THR A 110 -35.10 -0.68 -3.83
N GLY A 111 -35.95 -0.56 -2.83
CA GLY A 111 -36.55 0.72 -2.49
C GLY A 111 -37.98 0.63 -1.99
N ARG A 112 -38.58 1.81 -1.74
CA ARG A 112 -39.93 1.93 -1.18
C ARG A 112 -40.99 1.54 -2.23
N GLY A 113 -41.83 0.56 -1.90
CA GLY A 113 -42.85 0.02 -2.82
C GLY A 113 -42.39 -1.19 -3.63
N ILE A 114 -41.19 -1.70 -3.31
CA ILE A 114 -40.70 -3.00 -3.72
C ILE A 114 -40.73 -3.89 -2.48
N ASP A 115 -41.48 -4.99 -2.55
CA ASP A 115 -41.46 -6.00 -1.50
C ASP A 115 -40.18 -6.83 -1.64
N GLY A 116 -39.13 -6.45 -0.87
CA GLY A 116 -37.83 -7.09 -0.94
C GLY A 116 -36.94 -6.51 -2.04
N LEU A 117 -36.55 -7.36 -2.97
CA LEU A 117 -35.55 -7.08 -4.00
C LEU A 117 -36.07 -7.49 -5.37
N GLU A 118 -35.79 -6.71 -6.41
CA GLU A 118 -36.06 -7.08 -7.80
C GLU A 118 -34.76 -7.22 -8.59
N TRP A 119 -34.66 -8.27 -9.33
CA TRP A 119 -33.55 -8.52 -10.26
C TRP A 119 -33.93 -8.04 -11.66
N LEU A 120 -33.12 -7.18 -12.23
CA LEU A 120 -33.28 -6.62 -13.57
C LEU A 120 -32.19 -7.18 -14.49
N ILE A 121 -32.58 -7.63 -15.68
CA ILE A 121 -31.65 -7.99 -16.74
C ILE A 121 -31.94 -7.07 -17.92
N VAL A 122 -30.90 -6.36 -18.37
CA VAL A 122 -30.95 -5.37 -19.46
C VAL A 122 -30.05 -5.86 -20.58
N SER A 123 -30.48 -5.69 -21.82
CA SER A 123 -29.62 -6.00 -22.99
C SER A 123 -28.47 -5.01 -23.09
N GLY A 124 -27.41 -5.36 -23.82
CA GLY A 124 -26.29 -4.45 -24.15
C GLY A 124 -26.69 -3.14 -24.83
N GLU A 125 -27.93 -3.05 -25.34
CA GLU A 125 -28.53 -1.83 -25.94
C GLU A 125 -29.38 -1.01 -24.94
N GLY A 126 -29.38 -1.35 -23.63
CA GLY A 126 -30.13 -0.64 -22.60
C GLY A 126 -31.61 -0.97 -22.53
N ARG A 127 -32.07 -2.07 -23.15
CA ARG A 127 -33.48 -2.49 -23.11
C ARG A 127 -33.71 -3.52 -22.02
N LEU A 128 -34.75 -3.31 -21.18
CA LEU A 128 -35.14 -4.30 -20.19
C LEU A 128 -35.54 -5.61 -20.87
N ALA A 129 -34.74 -6.65 -20.66
CA ALA A 129 -35.01 -8.00 -21.14
C ALA A 129 -35.86 -8.80 -20.15
N GLN A 130 -35.57 -8.65 -18.85
CA GLN A 130 -36.25 -9.40 -17.80
C GLN A 130 -36.32 -8.60 -16.50
N ARG A 131 -37.37 -8.85 -15.72
CA ARG A 131 -37.56 -8.33 -14.36
C ARG A 131 -38.17 -9.41 -13.50
N ARG A 132 -37.53 -9.70 -12.36
CA ARG A 132 -38.01 -10.69 -11.39
C ARG A 132 -38.01 -10.12 -9.99
N THR A 133 -39.04 -10.43 -9.23
CA THR A 133 -39.07 -10.17 -7.78
C THR A 133 -38.40 -11.37 -7.08
N ALA A 134 -37.42 -11.11 -6.23
CA ALA A 134 -36.82 -12.14 -5.41
C ALA A 134 -37.86 -12.68 -4.39
N PRO A 135 -37.71 -13.96 -3.97
CA PRO A 135 -38.54 -14.49 -2.89
C PRO A 135 -38.41 -13.69 -1.61
N ALA A 136 -39.40 -13.78 -0.73
CA ALA A 136 -39.33 -13.17 0.60
C ALA A 136 -38.15 -13.74 1.42
N VAL A 137 -37.62 -12.94 2.35
CA VAL A 137 -36.47 -13.30 3.20
C VAL A 137 -36.66 -14.66 3.88
N GLU A 138 -37.85 -14.95 4.40
CA GLU A 138 -38.18 -16.19 5.08
C GLU A 138 -38.15 -17.41 4.14
N THR A 139 -38.30 -17.19 2.83
CA THR A 139 -38.19 -18.25 1.82
C THR A 139 -36.74 -18.56 1.52
N VAL A 140 -35.86 -17.53 1.52
CA VAL A 140 -34.42 -17.66 1.29
C VAL A 140 -33.74 -18.23 2.54
N CYS A 141 -34.17 -17.82 3.70
CA CYS A 141 -33.61 -18.23 4.98
C CYS A 141 -34.68 -18.57 6.01
N ALA A 142 -34.84 -19.86 6.29
CA ALA A 142 -35.86 -20.38 7.24
C ALA A 142 -35.64 -19.91 8.70
N HIS A 143 -34.44 -19.43 9.03
CA HIS A 143 -34.10 -18.94 10.36
C HIS A 143 -34.40 -17.45 10.57
N GLY A 144 -34.96 -16.78 9.55
CA GLY A 144 -35.23 -15.34 9.54
C GLY A 144 -33.94 -14.54 9.32
N GLY A 145 -34.08 -13.30 8.89
CA GLY A 145 -32.97 -12.36 8.65
C GLY A 145 -33.51 -10.95 8.61
N THR A 146 -32.61 -9.98 8.72
CA THR A 146 -32.97 -8.55 8.72
C THR A 146 -32.90 -7.92 7.35
N ASP A 147 -31.90 -8.27 6.56
CA ASP A 147 -31.65 -7.69 5.25
C ASP A 147 -31.27 -8.75 4.23
N MET A 148 -31.60 -8.51 2.98
CA MET A 148 -31.28 -9.36 1.85
C MET A 148 -30.52 -8.57 0.79
N ILE A 149 -29.35 -9.09 0.41
CA ILE A 149 -28.51 -8.55 -0.65
C ILE A 149 -28.60 -9.49 -1.85
N GLY A 150 -28.63 -8.93 -3.06
CA GLY A 150 -28.56 -9.69 -4.31
C GLY A 150 -27.25 -9.42 -5.03
N MET A 151 -26.61 -10.48 -5.51
CA MET A 151 -25.38 -10.43 -6.30
C MET A 151 -25.58 -11.21 -7.60
N PRO A 152 -25.76 -10.52 -8.75
CA PRO A 152 -25.86 -11.19 -10.04
C PRO A 152 -24.53 -11.85 -10.41
N TYR A 153 -24.60 -12.97 -11.11
CA TYR A 153 -23.43 -13.69 -11.60
C TYR A 153 -23.79 -14.61 -12.77
N ASP A 154 -22.80 -15.20 -13.44
CA ASP A 154 -22.98 -16.24 -14.45
C ASP A 154 -22.71 -17.62 -13.86
N ARG A 155 -23.56 -18.57 -14.23
CA ARG A 155 -23.35 -20.01 -14.01
C ARG A 155 -23.73 -20.76 -15.30
N ASP A 156 -22.79 -21.54 -15.81
CA ASP A 156 -22.96 -22.30 -17.04
C ASP A 156 -23.42 -21.44 -18.24
N GLY A 157 -22.93 -20.18 -18.31
CA GLY A 157 -23.26 -19.19 -19.36
C GLY A 157 -24.67 -18.61 -19.26
N ALA A 158 -25.37 -18.77 -18.14
CA ALA A 158 -26.68 -18.21 -17.87
C ALA A 158 -26.66 -17.24 -16.68
N PRO A 159 -27.48 -16.16 -16.74
CA PRO A 159 -27.63 -15.24 -15.63
C PRO A 159 -28.27 -15.88 -14.41
N HIS A 160 -27.65 -15.69 -13.26
CA HIS A 160 -28.10 -16.09 -11.93
C HIS A 160 -28.03 -14.93 -10.95
N LEU A 161 -28.72 -15.05 -9.81
CA LEU A 161 -28.69 -14.10 -8.71
C LEU A 161 -28.44 -14.84 -7.40
N ALA A 162 -27.31 -14.61 -6.77
CA ALA A 162 -27.09 -15.03 -5.40
C ALA A 162 -27.87 -14.12 -4.45
N LEU A 163 -28.69 -14.70 -3.60
CA LEU A 163 -29.43 -14.04 -2.54
C LEU A 163 -28.75 -14.32 -1.21
N ILE A 164 -28.30 -13.29 -0.53
CA ILE A 164 -27.57 -13.36 0.73
C ILE A 164 -28.42 -12.73 1.81
N VAL A 165 -28.74 -13.48 2.84
CA VAL A 165 -29.55 -13.02 3.98
C VAL A 165 -28.72 -13.12 5.25
N GLU A 166 -28.50 -11.96 5.90
CA GLU A 166 -27.80 -11.89 7.17
C GLU A 166 -28.74 -12.24 8.34
N HIS A 167 -28.25 -13.10 9.22
CA HIS A 167 -28.92 -13.46 10.49
C HIS A 167 -28.54 -12.47 11.59
N GLY A 168 -29.40 -12.36 12.59
CA GLY A 168 -29.14 -11.53 13.77
C GLY A 168 -27.92 -11.95 14.60
N ASP A 169 -27.33 -13.12 14.35
CA ASP A 169 -26.10 -13.60 14.98
C ASP A 169 -24.83 -13.35 14.13
N GLY A 170 -24.99 -12.74 12.95
CA GLY A 170 -23.89 -12.41 12.03
C GLY A 170 -23.44 -13.56 11.12
N ALA A 171 -24.19 -14.67 11.04
CA ALA A 171 -24.05 -15.65 9.98
C ALA A 171 -24.94 -15.28 8.79
N CYS A 172 -24.70 -15.81 7.59
CA CYS A 172 -25.53 -15.54 6.42
C CYS A 172 -26.01 -16.84 5.78
N CYS A 173 -27.26 -16.86 5.29
CA CYS A 173 -27.72 -17.82 4.31
C CYS A 173 -27.40 -17.34 2.90
N VAL A 174 -27.08 -18.26 2.00
CA VAL A 174 -26.90 -17.96 0.58
C VAL A 174 -27.82 -18.88 -0.24
N ALA A 175 -28.57 -18.30 -1.17
CA ALA A 175 -29.39 -19.06 -2.11
C ALA A 175 -29.09 -18.58 -3.53
N ASP A 176 -29.38 -19.42 -4.50
CA ASP A 176 -29.29 -19.14 -5.93
C ASP A 176 -30.66 -19.04 -6.57
N LEU A 177 -30.91 -17.98 -7.31
CA LEU A 177 -32.10 -17.76 -8.11
C LEU A 177 -31.74 -17.74 -9.58
N ASP A 178 -32.21 -18.73 -10.34
CA ASP A 178 -31.96 -18.77 -11.77
C ASP A 178 -32.89 -17.82 -12.57
N ALA A 179 -32.56 -17.63 -13.85
CA ALA A 179 -33.34 -16.79 -14.74
C ALA A 179 -34.76 -17.30 -14.97
N ASP A 180 -35.07 -18.56 -14.69
CA ASP A 180 -36.42 -19.13 -14.73
C ASP A 180 -37.23 -18.91 -13.44
N GLY A 181 -36.58 -18.43 -12.37
CA GLY A 181 -37.18 -18.16 -11.07
C GLY A 181 -37.15 -19.36 -10.14
N ARG A 182 -36.30 -20.37 -10.39
CA ARG A 182 -36.07 -21.49 -9.49
C ARG A 182 -35.08 -21.07 -8.41
N LEU A 183 -35.44 -21.35 -7.16
CA LEU A 183 -34.61 -21.06 -6.00
C LEU A 183 -33.95 -22.34 -5.51
N ALA A 184 -32.62 -22.34 -5.40
CA ALA A 184 -31.83 -23.36 -4.73
C ALA A 184 -31.23 -22.74 -3.46
N GLN A 185 -31.50 -23.35 -2.30
CA GLN A 185 -30.84 -22.96 -1.05
C GLN A 185 -29.49 -23.63 -0.93
N GLY A 186 -28.56 -23.02 -0.20
CA GLY A 186 -27.21 -23.54 -0.02
C GLY A 186 -26.56 -23.09 1.27
N ALA A 187 -25.33 -23.53 1.49
CA ALA A 187 -24.52 -23.07 2.60
C ALA A 187 -24.21 -21.58 2.46
N GLY A 188 -24.05 -20.90 3.58
CA GLY A 188 -23.77 -19.46 3.64
C GLY A 188 -22.46 -19.16 4.36
N PHE A 189 -22.16 -17.88 4.51
CA PHE A 189 -20.98 -17.44 5.23
C PHE A 189 -21.11 -17.69 6.73
N PRO A 190 -20.07 -18.19 7.41
CA PRO A 190 -20.08 -18.41 8.84
C PRO A 190 -20.09 -17.09 9.61
N LYS A 191 -20.51 -17.15 10.88
CA LYS A 191 -20.45 -16.02 11.79
C LYS A 191 -19.03 -15.47 11.91
N GLY A 192 -18.94 -14.13 11.86
CA GLY A 192 -17.67 -13.42 12.04
C GLY A 192 -16.85 -13.26 10.76
N THR A 193 -17.40 -13.62 9.60
CA THR A 193 -16.82 -13.18 8.31
C THR A 193 -16.92 -11.66 8.26
N ALA A 194 -15.82 -10.98 8.49
CA ALA A 194 -15.79 -9.53 8.66
C ALA A 194 -15.79 -8.80 7.30
N GLY A 195 -16.40 -7.61 7.27
CA GLY A 195 -16.32 -6.72 6.09
C GLY A 195 -17.18 -7.20 4.93
N PHE A 196 -18.49 -7.29 5.13
CA PHE A 196 -19.43 -7.88 4.19
C PHE A 196 -19.62 -7.03 2.91
N ALA A 197 -18.68 -7.12 1.99
CA ALA A 197 -18.85 -6.69 0.60
C ALA A 197 -18.41 -7.84 -0.32
N PRO A 198 -19.22 -8.91 -0.42
CA PRO A 198 -18.88 -10.03 -1.28
C PRO A 198 -18.87 -9.57 -2.75
N CYS A 199 -17.99 -10.16 -3.54
CA CYS A 199 -18.01 -10.07 -4.99
C CYS A 199 -18.13 -11.48 -5.59
N VAL A 200 -18.19 -11.57 -6.89
CA VAL A 200 -18.32 -12.84 -7.60
C VAL A 200 -17.04 -13.09 -8.39
N ASP A 201 -16.49 -14.29 -8.31
CA ASP A 201 -15.36 -14.70 -9.14
C ASP A 201 -15.80 -15.24 -10.50
N GLY A 202 -14.85 -15.44 -11.42
CA GLY A 202 -15.10 -15.95 -12.76
C GLY A 202 -15.71 -17.36 -12.79
N SER A 203 -15.80 -18.09 -11.67
CA SER A 203 -16.47 -19.39 -11.56
C SER A 203 -17.88 -19.30 -10.95
N GLY A 204 -18.38 -18.10 -10.68
CA GLY A 204 -19.69 -17.86 -10.09
C GLY A 204 -19.76 -18.11 -8.59
N ARG A 205 -18.61 -18.15 -7.88
CA ARG A 205 -18.58 -18.23 -6.42
C ARG A 205 -18.60 -16.84 -5.82
N LEU A 206 -19.24 -16.72 -4.68
CA LEU A 206 -19.14 -15.52 -3.84
C LEU A 206 -17.81 -15.54 -3.11
N VAL A 207 -17.11 -14.43 -3.19
CA VAL A 207 -15.80 -14.20 -2.58
C VAL A 207 -15.93 -13.07 -1.58
N SER A 208 -15.51 -13.28 -0.34
CA SER A 208 -15.47 -12.25 0.69
C SER A 208 -14.12 -12.25 1.38
N ALA A 209 -13.63 -11.07 1.70
CA ALA A 209 -12.47 -10.94 2.56
C ALA A 209 -12.79 -11.44 3.98
N ASP A 210 -11.84 -12.11 4.62
CA ASP A 210 -11.96 -12.67 5.96
C ASP A 210 -10.74 -12.35 6.80
N CYS A 211 -10.95 -12.19 8.10
CA CYS A 211 -9.87 -12.05 9.06
C CYS A 211 -10.21 -12.86 10.32
N ALA A 212 -9.65 -14.05 10.42
CA ALA A 212 -9.90 -14.96 11.52
C ALA A 212 -8.63 -15.21 12.33
N GLY A 213 -8.69 -14.95 13.64
CA GLY A 213 -7.55 -15.16 14.54
C GLY A 213 -6.35 -14.24 14.27
N GLY A 214 -6.56 -13.10 13.65
CA GLY A 214 -5.48 -12.17 13.27
C GLY A 214 -4.76 -12.55 11.95
N GLU A 215 -5.27 -13.52 11.21
CA GLU A 215 -4.76 -13.93 9.89
C GLU A 215 -5.77 -13.53 8.81
N ALA A 216 -5.31 -12.81 7.79
CA ALA A 216 -6.12 -12.49 6.63
C ALA A 216 -6.44 -13.73 5.80
N GLY A 217 -7.55 -13.69 5.08
CA GLY A 217 -7.97 -14.79 4.22
C GLY A 217 -9.08 -14.40 3.27
N VAL A 218 -9.48 -15.38 2.47
CA VAL A 218 -10.60 -15.30 1.55
C VAL A 218 -11.59 -16.40 1.89
N MET A 219 -12.86 -16.03 1.98
CA MET A 219 -13.96 -16.97 2.15
C MET A 219 -14.70 -17.17 0.84
N LEU A 220 -14.84 -18.40 0.39
CA LEU A 220 -15.53 -18.77 -0.84
C LEU A 220 -16.82 -19.51 -0.52
N VAL A 221 -17.91 -19.13 -1.20
CA VAL A 221 -19.23 -19.80 -1.09
C VAL A 221 -19.80 -20.00 -2.48
N THR A 222 -20.22 -21.24 -2.80
CA THR A 222 -20.91 -21.54 -4.04
C THR A 222 -22.43 -21.38 -3.82
N PRO A 223 -23.10 -20.40 -4.44
CA PRO A 223 -24.53 -20.20 -4.24
C PRO A 223 -25.35 -21.43 -4.62
N GLY A 224 -26.40 -21.72 -3.83
CA GLY A 224 -27.35 -22.79 -4.14
C GLY A 224 -26.81 -24.22 -4.01
N THR A 225 -25.66 -24.42 -3.36
CA THR A 225 -25.11 -25.74 -3.03
C THR A 225 -24.98 -25.91 -1.53
N ASP A 226 -25.04 -27.17 -1.07
CA ASP A 226 -24.79 -27.53 0.34
C ASP A 226 -23.29 -27.68 0.65
N ASP A 227 -22.41 -27.33 -0.29
CA ASP A 227 -20.98 -27.36 -0.09
C ASP A 227 -20.58 -26.42 1.05
N ALA A 228 -19.75 -26.91 1.96
CA ALA A 228 -19.27 -26.08 3.05
C ALA A 228 -18.44 -24.89 2.51
N PRO A 229 -18.58 -23.71 3.13
CA PRO A 229 -17.71 -22.57 2.81
C PRO A 229 -16.23 -22.94 2.91
N VAL A 230 -15.44 -22.48 1.95
CA VAL A 230 -14.01 -22.75 1.89
C VAL A 230 -13.26 -21.48 2.32
N ARG A 231 -12.47 -21.59 3.39
CA ARG A 231 -11.56 -20.52 3.79
C ARG A 231 -10.17 -20.78 3.21
N ILE A 232 -9.67 -19.80 2.50
CA ILE A 232 -8.28 -19.78 1.99
C ILE A 232 -7.50 -18.77 2.84
N PRO A 233 -6.60 -19.23 3.75
CA PRO A 233 -5.76 -18.33 4.52
C PRO A 233 -4.70 -17.69 3.61
N LEU A 234 -4.37 -16.44 3.85
CA LEU A 234 -3.21 -15.76 3.27
C LEU A 234 -2.01 -16.05 4.15
N SER A 235 -1.24 -17.07 3.80
CA SER A 235 -0.13 -17.57 4.62
C SER A 235 0.87 -16.47 4.93
N GLY A 236 1.12 -16.24 6.22
CA GLY A 236 2.06 -15.23 6.70
C GLY A 236 1.52 -13.78 6.73
N VAL A 237 0.27 -13.56 6.35
CA VAL A 237 -0.36 -12.23 6.38
C VAL A 237 -1.16 -12.06 7.66
N THR A 238 -0.54 -11.48 8.69
CA THR A 238 -1.27 -11.03 9.88
C THR A 238 -2.02 -9.75 9.52
N ALA A 239 -3.28 -9.63 9.92
CA ALA A 239 -4.11 -8.46 9.64
C ALA A 239 -5.08 -8.19 10.80
N GLU A 240 -5.43 -6.91 10.98
CA GLU A 240 -6.51 -6.49 11.88
C GLU A 240 -7.87 -6.58 11.20
N ALA A 241 -7.91 -6.28 9.89
CA ALA A 241 -9.09 -6.38 9.06
C ALA A 241 -8.69 -6.58 7.60
N ALA A 242 -9.46 -7.41 6.88
CA ALA A 242 -9.44 -7.47 5.42
C ALA A 242 -10.67 -6.69 4.92
N THR A 243 -10.46 -5.63 4.15
CA THR A 243 -11.48 -4.61 3.83
C THR A 243 -11.87 -4.57 2.37
N ALA A 244 -10.97 -5.01 1.48
CA ALA A 244 -11.18 -5.03 0.03
C ALA A 244 -10.84 -6.41 -0.54
N VAL A 245 -11.60 -6.84 -1.54
CA VAL A 245 -11.38 -8.10 -2.25
C VAL A 245 -11.66 -7.89 -3.74
N LEU A 246 -10.78 -8.40 -4.58
CA LEU A 246 -10.86 -8.30 -6.03
C LEU A 246 -10.56 -9.67 -6.65
N PRO A 247 -11.57 -10.44 -7.07
CA PRO A 247 -11.37 -11.64 -7.86
C PRO A 247 -10.85 -11.29 -9.26
N LEU A 248 -9.94 -12.10 -9.78
CA LEU A 248 -9.36 -11.94 -11.10
C LEU A 248 -9.81 -13.05 -12.06
N GLU A 249 -9.70 -12.80 -13.36
CA GLU A 249 -10.11 -13.75 -14.41
C GLU A 249 -9.34 -15.07 -14.38
N ASP A 250 -8.10 -15.06 -13.91
CA ASP A 250 -7.27 -16.27 -13.77
C ASP A 250 -7.66 -17.16 -12.56
N GLY A 251 -8.70 -16.77 -11.83
CA GLY A 251 -9.20 -17.43 -10.63
C GLY A 251 -8.41 -17.12 -9.36
N SER A 252 -7.41 -16.23 -9.42
CA SER A 252 -6.76 -15.70 -8.23
C SER A 252 -7.59 -14.55 -7.62
N THR A 253 -7.26 -14.18 -6.39
CA THR A 253 -7.96 -13.11 -5.67
C THR A 253 -6.95 -12.19 -5.02
N VAL A 254 -7.12 -10.88 -5.22
CA VAL A 254 -6.37 -9.85 -4.51
C VAL A 254 -7.15 -9.39 -3.29
N VAL A 255 -6.46 -9.24 -2.17
CA VAL A 255 -7.05 -8.82 -0.88
C VAL A 255 -6.26 -7.65 -0.34
N GLY A 256 -6.97 -6.61 0.05
CA GLY A 256 -6.41 -5.46 0.74
C GLY A 256 -7.01 -5.29 2.12
N GLY A 257 -6.29 -4.61 3.01
CA GLY A 257 -6.82 -4.38 4.34
C GLY A 257 -5.88 -3.63 5.27
N LYS A 258 -6.17 -3.73 6.56
CA LYS A 258 -5.46 -3.05 7.64
C LYS A 258 -4.50 -4.00 8.36
N ARG A 259 -3.26 -3.53 8.58
CA ARG A 259 -2.22 -4.25 9.30
C ARG A 259 -1.35 -3.27 10.10
N GLY A 260 -1.38 -3.38 11.43
CA GLY A 260 -0.66 -2.42 12.28
C GLY A 260 -1.09 -0.98 12.00
N GLY A 261 -0.17 -0.03 11.99
CA GLY A 261 -0.45 1.37 11.63
C GLY A 261 -0.69 1.63 10.15
N GLY A 262 -0.45 0.64 9.27
CA GLY A 262 -0.59 0.71 7.80
C GLY A 262 -1.61 -0.27 7.25
N GLY A 263 -1.35 -0.76 6.05
CA GLY A 263 -2.18 -1.73 5.36
C GLY A 263 -1.40 -2.89 4.77
N PHE A 264 -2.07 -3.67 3.93
CA PHE A 264 -1.46 -4.73 3.13
C PHE A 264 -2.21 -4.91 1.80
N LEU A 265 -1.49 -5.43 0.81
CA LEU A 265 -2.02 -6.01 -0.40
C LEU A 265 -1.46 -7.42 -0.53
N ALA A 266 -2.31 -8.41 -0.83
CA ALA A 266 -1.88 -9.79 -1.05
C ALA A 266 -2.68 -10.43 -2.17
N ARG A 267 -2.08 -11.37 -2.90
CA ARG A 267 -2.74 -12.15 -3.95
C ARG A 267 -2.64 -13.63 -3.61
N VAL A 268 -3.73 -14.34 -3.74
CA VAL A 268 -3.83 -15.78 -3.52
C VAL A 268 -4.38 -16.44 -4.77
N ASN A 269 -3.78 -17.56 -5.20
CA ASN A 269 -4.29 -18.32 -6.33
C ASN A 269 -5.46 -19.25 -5.93
N ALA A 270 -6.10 -19.87 -6.91
CA ALA A 270 -7.22 -20.77 -6.71
C ALA A 270 -6.87 -22.03 -5.88
N LEU A 271 -5.59 -22.37 -5.73
CA LEU A 271 -5.10 -23.49 -4.93
C LEU A 271 -4.83 -23.10 -3.47
N GLY A 272 -4.94 -21.82 -3.13
CA GLY A 272 -4.69 -21.31 -1.78
C GLY A 272 -3.23 -20.95 -1.51
N GLU A 273 -2.40 -20.83 -2.55
CA GLU A 273 -1.02 -20.40 -2.42
C GLU A 273 -0.97 -18.86 -2.48
N THR A 274 -0.34 -18.22 -1.52
CA THR A 274 -0.08 -16.79 -1.54
C THR A 274 1.00 -16.50 -2.59
N LEU A 275 0.65 -15.76 -3.63
CA LEU A 275 1.55 -15.40 -4.72
C LEU A 275 2.47 -14.25 -4.31
N PHE A 276 1.90 -13.25 -3.66
CA PHE A 276 2.64 -12.17 -3.01
C PHE A 276 1.88 -11.61 -1.81
N ALA A 277 2.60 -10.94 -0.92
CA ALA A 277 2.01 -10.14 0.15
C ALA A 277 2.93 -8.95 0.47
N VAL A 278 2.44 -7.74 0.28
CA VAL A 278 3.19 -6.49 0.48
C VAL A 278 2.51 -5.61 1.51
N ALA A 279 3.30 -4.86 2.27
CA ALA A 279 2.79 -3.85 3.18
C ALA A 279 2.46 -2.57 2.40
N THR A 280 1.49 -1.79 2.88
CA THR A 280 1.14 -0.47 2.37
C THR A 280 1.13 0.54 3.51
N ASP A 281 1.36 1.82 3.21
CA ASP A 281 1.45 2.89 4.21
C ASP A 281 0.15 3.10 4.98
N ALA A 282 -0.98 2.91 4.32
CA ALA A 282 -2.30 2.98 4.93
C ALA A 282 -3.19 1.81 4.50
N PRO A 283 -4.30 1.55 5.21
CA PRO A 283 -5.24 0.50 4.86
C PRO A 283 -5.81 0.70 3.46
N LEU A 284 -5.85 -0.35 2.64
CA LEU A 284 -6.51 -0.31 1.34
C LEU A 284 -8.01 -0.56 1.51
N GLU A 285 -8.81 0.44 1.15
CA GLU A 285 -10.27 0.39 1.35
C GLU A 285 -11.00 -0.13 0.10
N ARG A 286 -10.45 0.09 -1.09
CA ARG A 286 -10.97 -0.36 -2.38
C ARG A 286 -9.86 -0.83 -3.29
N LEU A 287 -10.20 -1.74 -4.20
CA LEU A 287 -9.29 -2.30 -5.20
C LEU A 287 -9.97 -2.33 -6.56
N ALA A 288 -9.22 -2.06 -7.61
CA ALA A 288 -9.61 -2.33 -8.99
C ALA A 288 -8.41 -2.92 -9.76
N ALA A 289 -8.69 -3.68 -10.81
CA ALA A 289 -7.66 -4.08 -11.76
C ALA A 289 -7.54 -2.99 -12.83
N ASN A 290 -6.33 -2.77 -13.34
CA ASN A 290 -6.08 -1.92 -14.49
C ASN A 290 -5.09 -2.59 -15.45
N SER A 291 -4.73 -1.90 -16.54
CA SER A 291 -3.83 -2.47 -17.56
C SER A 291 -2.40 -2.73 -17.06
N SER A 292 -2.00 -2.14 -15.93
CA SER A 292 -0.66 -2.28 -15.35
C SER A 292 -0.60 -3.27 -14.18
N GLY A 293 -1.78 -3.72 -13.68
CA GLY A 293 -1.90 -4.60 -12.52
C GLY A 293 -3.06 -4.20 -11.62
N PHE A 294 -2.80 -3.57 -10.48
CA PHE A 294 -3.82 -3.23 -9.49
C PHE A 294 -3.72 -1.77 -9.06
N VAL A 295 -4.86 -1.17 -8.77
CA VAL A 295 -4.95 0.12 -8.12
C VAL A 295 -5.75 -0.02 -6.83
N GLY A 296 -5.24 0.56 -5.75
CA GLY A 296 -5.88 0.58 -4.45
C GLY A 296 -6.12 2.01 -3.97
N GLN A 297 -7.19 2.22 -3.20
CA GLN A 297 -7.39 3.46 -2.46
C GLN A 297 -6.72 3.34 -1.09
N ASP A 298 -5.77 4.20 -0.83
CA ASP A 298 -5.04 4.40 0.41
C ASP A 298 -5.45 5.78 0.98
N GLY A 299 -6.50 5.82 1.80
CA GLY A 299 -7.00 7.08 2.36
C GLY A 299 -7.21 8.17 1.32
N ALA A 300 -6.21 9.05 1.14
CA ALA A 300 -6.25 10.19 0.23
C ALA A 300 -5.56 9.95 -1.12
N ARG A 301 -4.97 8.78 -1.38
CA ARG A 301 -4.19 8.50 -2.59
C ARG A 301 -4.72 7.29 -3.34
N LEU A 302 -4.48 7.26 -4.63
CA LEU A 302 -4.48 6.03 -5.43
C LEU A 302 -3.06 5.46 -5.44
N VAL A 303 -2.94 4.19 -5.16
CA VAL A 303 -1.67 3.48 -5.11
C VAL A 303 -1.71 2.38 -6.16
N TYR A 304 -0.71 2.34 -7.03
CA TYR A 304 -0.65 1.46 -8.20
C TYR A 304 0.38 0.37 -7.98
N PHE A 305 0.02 -0.85 -8.33
CA PHE A 305 0.85 -2.03 -8.19
C PHE A 305 0.88 -2.79 -9.52
N ASP A 306 2.00 -3.43 -9.86
CA ASP A 306 2.05 -4.38 -10.95
C ASP A 306 1.37 -5.73 -10.57
N GLU A 307 1.34 -6.67 -11.54
CA GLU A 307 0.74 -8.00 -11.35
C GLU A 307 1.42 -8.83 -10.25
N ASP A 308 2.68 -8.55 -9.95
CA ASP A 308 3.48 -9.22 -8.92
C ASP A 308 3.38 -8.51 -7.55
N GLY A 309 2.59 -7.42 -7.47
CA GLY A 309 2.36 -6.66 -6.24
C GLY A 309 3.46 -5.63 -5.94
N ARG A 310 4.37 -5.38 -6.89
CA ARG A 310 5.36 -4.31 -6.75
C ARG A 310 4.67 -2.96 -6.86
N LEU A 311 4.99 -2.05 -5.97
CA LEU A 311 4.50 -0.67 -5.99
C LEU A 311 5.04 0.05 -7.23
N LEU A 312 4.16 0.50 -8.12
CA LEU A 312 4.51 1.31 -9.28
C LEU A 312 4.53 2.80 -8.96
N GLY A 313 3.70 3.22 -8.01
CA GLY A 313 3.62 4.61 -7.61
C GLY A 313 2.31 4.97 -6.95
N SER A 314 2.16 6.27 -6.63
CA SER A 314 0.93 6.80 -6.07
C SER A 314 0.53 8.08 -6.78
N ARG A 315 -0.74 8.44 -6.68
CA ARG A 315 -1.27 9.69 -7.21
C ARG A 315 -2.31 10.26 -6.27
N THR A 316 -2.16 11.53 -5.92
CA THR A 316 -3.23 12.34 -5.34
C THR A 316 -4.12 12.83 -6.47
N THR A 317 -5.42 12.60 -6.38
CA THR A 317 -6.33 13.16 -7.37
C THR A 317 -6.41 14.68 -7.19
N GLY A 318 -6.47 15.43 -8.29
CA GLY A 318 -6.58 16.90 -8.29
C GLY A 318 -7.95 17.43 -7.81
N TYR A 319 -8.84 16.54 -7.45
CA TYR A 319 -10.15 16.87 -6.89
C TYR A 319 -9.96 17.46 -5.48
N ASP A 320 -10.48 18.64 -5.24
CA ASP A 320 -10.29 19.57 -4.12
C ASP A 320 -9.82 18.94 -2.79
N ARG A 321 -8.63 19.36 -2.35
CA ARG A 321 -7.69 18.67 -1.45
C ARG A 321 -8.18 18.27 -0.06
N ASP A 322 -9.29 18.79 0.42
CA ASP A 322 -9.73 18.57 1.82
C ASP A 322 -11.00 17.70 1.96
N ALA A 323 -11.70 17.37 0.88
CA ALA A 323 -12.98 16.64 0.95
C ALA A 323 -13.04 15.38 0.06
N ALA A 324 -12.10 15.19 -0.87
CA ALA A 324 -12.36 14.42 -2.08
C ALA A 324 -12.35 12.89 -1.93
N LEU A 325 -11.34 12.30 -1.31
CA LEU A 325 -11.27 10.84 -1.28
C LEU A 325 -12.11 10.21 -0.17
N GLY A 326 -12.49 10.96 0.86
CA GLY A 326 -13.56 10.58 1.78
C GLY A 326 -14.93 10.49 1.12
N ALA A 327 -15.07 10.93 -0.13
CA ALA A 327 -16.29 10.90 -0.94
C ALA A 327 -16.24 9.86 -2.08
N LEU A 328 -15.21 9.01 -2.16
CA LEU A 328 -15.14 7.94 -3.15
C LEU A 328 -16.18 6.85 -2.83
N GLU A 329 -17.11 6.61 -3.74
CA GLU A 329 -18.13 5.56 -3.61
C GLU A 329 -17.64 4.24 -4.18
N ASP A 330 -16.98 4.27 -5.33
CA ASP A 330 -16.51 3.08 -6.03
C ASP A 330 -15.42 3.40 -7.04
N MET A 331 -14.72 2.39 -7.55
CA MET A 331 -13.69 2.55 -8.56
C MET A 331 -13.67 1.35 -9.52
N ALA A 332 -13.32 1.61 -10.77
CA ALA A 332 -13.14 0.59 -11.80
C ALA A 332 -11.92 0.92 -12.66
N GLY A 333 -11.15 -0.11 -13.05
CA GLY A 333 -10.08 0.04 -14.02
C GLY A 333 -10.62 0.08 -15.44
N LEU A 334 -9.92 0.81 -16.29
CA LEU A 334 -10.09 0.86 -17.75
C LEU A 334 -8.72 0.69 -18.39
N SER A 335 -8.71 0.48 -19.71
CA SER A 335 -7.44 0.46 -20.44
C SER A 335 -6.76 1.83 -20.38
N GLY A 336 -5.71 1.96 -19.56
CA GLY A 336 -4.91 3.17 -19.38
C GLY A 336 -5.51 4.26 -18.50
N GLU A 337 -6.62 4.00 -17.82
CA GLU A 337 -7.24 4.94 -16.87
C GLU A 337 -7.93 4.22 -15.71
N THR A 338 -8.05 4.89 -14.58
CA THR A 338 -8.88 4.46 -13.46
C THR A 338 -10.08 5.40 -13.32
N ALA A 339 -11.28 4.86 -13.34
CA ALA A 339 -12.51 5.61 -13.15
C ALA A 339 -12.89 5.62 -11.65
N LEU A 340 -13.08 6.80 -11.10
CA LEU A 340 -13.45 7.05 -9.70
C LEU A 340 -14.87 7.58 -9.64
N LEU A 341 -15.76 6.90 -8.96
CA LEU A 341 -17.13 7.35 -8.72
C LEU A 341 -17.19 8.15 -7.42
N MET A 342 -17.60 9.41 -7.50
CA MET A 342 -17.66 10.32 -6.38
C MET A 342 -19.06 10.41 -5.78
N ASP A 343 -19.16 10.51 -4.45
CA ASP A 343 -20.44 10.77 -3.76
C ASP A 343 -20.91 12.19 -4.02
N ALA A 344 -21.91 12.32 -4.88
CA ALA A 344 -22.50 13.60 -5.28
C ALA A 344 -23.05 14.43 -4.11
N GLU A 345 -23.48 13.82 -3.04
CA GLU A 345 -24.00 14.52 -1.85
C GLU A 345 -22.88 15.19 -1.05
N ARG A 346 -21.70 14.57 -1.01
CA ARG A 346 -20.53 15.11 -0.29
C ARG A 346 -19.78 16.17 -1.07
N VAL A 347 -19.72 16.05 -2.40
CA VAL A 347 -19.11 17.08 -3.25
C VAL A 347 -20.02 18.27 -3.54
N GLY A 348 -21.27 18.25 -3.06
CA GLY A 348 -22.19 19.41 -3.11
C GLY A 348 -22.79 19.71 -4.48
N GLY A 349 -22.69 18.78 -5.44
CA GLY A 349 -23.04 19.02 -6.84
C GLY A 349 -24.47 18.67 -7.25
N GLY A 350 -25.15 17.77 -6.56
CA GLY A 350 -26.47 17.27 -6.98
C GLY A 350 -26.48 16.42 -8.24
N ARG A 351 -25.34 16.23 -8.90
CA ARG A 351 -25.12 15.35 -10.05
C ARG A 351 -24.12 14.28 -9.72
N ALA A 352 -24.28 13.08 -10.27
CA ALA A 352 -23.30 12.03 -10.17
C ALA A 352 -22.04 12.42 -10.97
N GLU A 353 -20.86 12.23 -10.37
CA GLU A 353 -19.58 12.57 -10.97
C GLU A 353 -18.67 11.36 -11.06
N ILE A 354 -18.03 11.19 -12.22
CA ILE A 354 -16.97 10.21 -12.45
C ILE A 354 -15.72 10.97 -12.88
N VAL A 355 -14.62 10.71 -12.16
CA VAL A 355 -13.29 11.24 -12.46
C VAL A 355 -12.49 10.14 -13.14
N PHE A 356 -12.00 10.40 -14.34
CA PHE A 356 -11.11 9.50 -15.08
C PHE A 356 -9.68 9.95 -14.82
N VAL A 357 -8.92 9.10 -14.17
CA VAL A 357 -7.53 9.34 -13.79
C VAL A 357 -6.64 8.51 -14.72
N PRO A 358 -5.84 9.14 -15.59
CA PRO A 358 -4.92 8.40 -16.43
C PRO A 358 -3.91 7.60 -15.61
N ASP A 359 -3.59 6.38 -16.05
CA ASP A 359 -2.53 5.58 -15.47
C ASP A 359 -1.13 6.09 -15.89
N GLU A 360 -1.06 6.99 -16.90
CA GLU A 360 0.15 7.72 -17.27
C GLU A 360 0.38 8.91 -16.34
N GLY A 361 1.63 9.18 -15.97
CA GLY A 361 1.96 10.28 -15.04
C GLY A 361 1.59 9.97 -13.59
N ILE A 362 1.46 8.71 -13.26
CA ILE A 362 1.65 8.22 -11.91
C ILE A 362 2.98 8.87 -11.50
N GLU A 363 2.96 9.73 -10.44
CA GLU A 363 4.20 10.03 -9.76
C GLU A 363 4.77 8.66 -9.49
N ALA A 364 5.76 8.26 -10.31
CA ALA A 364 6.50 7.03 -10.07
C ALA A 364 6.67 7.04 -8.59
N ALA A 365 6.28 6.00 -7.87
CA ALA A 365 6.67 5.91 -6.50
C ALA A 365 8.08 6.43 -6.56
N GLU A 366 8.40 7.56 -5.86
CA GLU A 366 9.81 7.72 -5.55
C GLU A 366 10.10 6.34 -5.13
N GLU A 367 10.74 5.55 -6.01
CA GLU A 367 10.92 4.14 -5.76
C GLU A 367 11.48 4.19 -4.36
N GLU A 368 10.60 4.03 -3.34
CA GLU A 368 11.06 3.74 -2.01
C GLU A 368 11.64 2.35 -2.23
N TYR A 369 12.88 2.35 -2.73
CA TYR A 369 13.69 1.23 -3.13
C TYR A 369 14.03 0.31 -1.96
N ASN A 370 13.13 0.31 -0.97
CA ASN A 370 13.29 -0.41 0.26
C ASN A 370 12.36 -1.63 0.24
N HIS A 371 12.83 -2.72 -0.30
CA HIS A 371 12.11 -3.99 -0.20
C HIS A 371 12.28 -4.59 1.20
N VAL A 372 11.19 -4.71 1.94
CA VAL A 372 11.19 -5.52 3.16
C VAL A 372 11.36 -6.97 2.78
N LEU A 373 12.59 -7.46 2.83
CA LEU A 373 12.93 -8.86 2.49
C LEU A 373 12.53 -9.82 3.61
N TYR A 374 12.54 -9.35 4.85
CA TYR A 374 12.31 -10.20 6.01
C TYR A 374 11.71 -9.40 7.16
N MET A 375 10.71 -9.99 7.82
CA MET A 375 10.15 -9.46 9.06
C MET A 375 9.77 -10.60 10.00
N GLN A 376 10.26 -10.54 11.24
CA GLN A 376 9.92 -11.54 12.26
C GLN A 376 9.32 -10.88 13.50
N PRO A 377 8.00 -10.97 13.70
CA PRO A 377 7.33 -10.47 14.90
C PRO A 377 7.80 -11.15 16.18
N GLY A 378 7.74 -10.43 17.31
CA GLY A 378 8.15 -10.94 18.62
C GLY A 378 9.66 -11.10 18.79
N CYS A 379 10.45 -10.54 17.88
CA CYS A 379 11.90 -10.57 17.92
C CYS A 379 12.47 -9.16 17.91
N VAL A 380 13.57 -8.97 18.62
CA VAL A 380 14.41 -7.76 18.61
C VAL A 380 15.73 -8.10 17.93
N MET A 381 16.12 -7.33 16.93
CA MET A 381 17.45 -7.45 16.34
C MET A 381 18.50 -6.91 17.29
N LYS A 382 19.54 -7.66 17.55
CA LYS A 382 20.68 -7.26 18.39
C LYS A 382 21.88 -6.83 17.56
N ASP A 383 22.12 -7.50 16.43
CA ASP A 383 23.20 -7.17 15.51
C ASP A 383 22.98 -7.78 14.14
N ALA A 384 23.73 -7.33 13.12
CA ALA A 384 23.69 -7.85 11.76
C ALA A 384 25.07 -7.82 11.11
N TRP A 385 25.34 -8.76 10.21
CA TRP A 385 26.59 -8.91 9.47
C TRP A 385 26.35 -9.29 8.02
N THR A 386 27.27 -8.92 7.16
CA THR A 386 27.36 -9.47 5.79
C THR A 386 27.68 -10.96 5.86
N GLN A 387 26.98 -11.77 5.09
CA GLN A 387 27.29 -13.19 4.88
C GLN A 387 26.91 -13.59 3.45
N GLU A 388 27.92 -13.96 2.64
CA GLU A 388 27.69 -14.30 1.22
C GLU A 388 26.93 -13.17 0.49
N SER A 389 25.87 -13.51 -0.27
CA SER A 389 24.95 -12.57 -0.93
C SER A 389 23.73 -12.29 -0.05
N GLY A 390 23.94 -11.84 1.19
CA GLY A 390 22.84 -11.56 2.11
C GLY A 390 23.29 -11.15 3.49
N VAL A 391 22.38 -11.24 4.46
CA VAL A 391 22.56 -10.72 5.81
C VAL A 391 22.37 -11.82 6.86
N LEU A 392 23.28 -11.89 7.83
CA LEU A 392 23.12 -12.70 9.04
C LEU A 392 22.65 -11.81 10.18
N LEU A 393 21.52 -12.12 10.77
CA LEU A 393 20.94 -11.41 11.91
C LEU A 393 21.20 -12.17 13.23
N LEU A 394 21.44 -11.44 14.32
CA LEU A 394 21.28 -11.94 15.66
C LEU A 394 19.97 -11.42 16.23
N LEU A 395 19.04 -12.32 16.49
CA LEU A 395 17.73 -12.03 17.02
C LEU A 395 17.60 -12.47 18.47
N GLU A 396 16.86 -11.70 19.28
CA GLU A 396 16.46 -12.05 20.64
C GLU A 396 14.93 -12.06 20.71
N ARG A 397 14.38 -13.20 21.12
CA ARG A 397 12.94 -13.37 21.35
C ARG A 397 12.53 -12.79 22.70
N GLU A 398 11.23 -12.60 22.94
CA GLU A 398 10.69 -12.10 24.20
C GLU A 398 11.10 -12.94 25.43
N ASP A 399 11.36 -14.24 25.25
CA ASP A 399 11.84 -15.14 26.31
C ASP A 399 13.36 -15.04 26.58
N GLY A 400 14.05 -14.11 25.91
CA GLY A 400 15.49 -13.88 26.03
C GLY A 400 16.37 -14.88 25.26
N ARG A 401 15.78 -15.81 24.51
CA ARG A 401 16.57 -16.72 23.66
C ARG A 401 17.08 -15.99 22.43
N GLN A 402 18.34 -16.25 22.12
CA GLN A 402 18.99 -15.71 20.93
C GLN A 402 19.09 -16.79 19.84
N SER A 403 18.88 -16.38 18.60
CA SER A 403 19.06 -17.19 17.41
C SER A 403 19.71 -16.40 16.30
N GLY A 404 20.43 -17.09 15.40
CA GLY A 404 20.89 -16.53 14.15
C GLY A 404 19.85 -16.75 13.07
N VAL A 405 19.67 -15.78 12.16
CA VAL A 405 18.86 -15.94 10.96
C VAL A 405 19.64 -15.35 9.78
N TYR A 406 19.89 -16.18 8.78
CA TYR A 406 20.43 -15.72 7.51
C TYR A 406 19.27 -15.38 6.58
N VAL A 407 19.32 -14.21 5.96
CA VAL A 407 18.38 -13.72 4.94
C VAL A 407 19.15 -13.49 3.65
N SER A 408 18.76 -14.19 2.57
CA SER A 408 19.37 -14.03 1.25
C SER A 408 18.90 -12.73 0.56
N ALA A 409 19.55 -12.36 -0.53
CA ALA A 409 19.15 -11.23 -1.39
C ALA A 409 17.72 -11.37 -1.94
N ASP A 410 17.23 -12.60 -2.09
CA ASP A 410 15.86 -12.90 -2.56
C ASP A 410 14.83 -12.94 -1.43
N GLY A 411 15.26 -12.72 -0.17
CA GLY A 411 14.37 -12.73 1.01
C GLY A 411 14.17 -14.12 1.65
N ASP A 412 14.82 -15.16 1.15
CA ASP A 412 14.78 -16.47 1.77
C ASP A 412 15.48 -16.47 3.12
N ALA A 413 14.76 -16.87 4.18
CA ALA A 413 15.29 -16.86 5.54
C ALA A 413 15.53 -18.28 6.07
N ARG A 414 16.66 -18.51 6.74
CA ARG A 414 16.99 -19.78 7.41
C ARG A 414 17.57 -19.56 8.79
N GLU A 415 17.15 -20.35 9.76
CA GLU A 415 17.75 -20.34 11.10
C GLU A 415 19.20 -20.88 11.06
N THR A 416 20.06 -20.26 11.85
CA THR A 416 21.48 -20.62 12.01
C THR A 416 21.85 -20.58 13.49
N ASP A 417 23.07 -20.99 13.83
CA ASP A 417 23.61 -20.78 15.17
C ASP A 417 23.73 -19.25 15.44
N ALA A 418 23.40 -18.85 16.70
CA ALA A 418 23.47 -17.45 17.09
C ALA A 418 24.93 -16.95 17.03
N PRO A 419 25.23 -15.92 16.23
CA PRO A 419 26.56 -15.30 16.24
C PRO A 419 26.77 -14.52 17.55
N THR A 420 28.02 -14.15 17.83
CA THR A 420 28.33 -13.30 18.97
C THR A 420 28.13 -11.83 18.60
N ALA A 421 27.30 -11.11 19.36
CA ALA A 421 27.08 -9.67 19.15
C ALA A 421 28.39 -8.88 19.23
N ARG A 422 28.48 -7.82 18.42
CA ARG A 422 29.57 -6.85 18.51
C ARG A 422 29.53 -6.11 19.84
N GLU A 423 30.69 -5.80 20.38
CA GLU A 423 30.79 -5.00 21.60
C GLU A 423 30.45 -3.53 21.29
N ALA A 424 29.49 -2.97 22.01
CA ALA A 424 29.07 -1.58 21.84
C ALA A 424 30.26 -0.61 22.06
N GLY A 425 30.37 0.37 21.18
CA GLY A 425 31.45 1.34 21.21
C GLY A 425 32.82 0.82 20.76
N ARG A 426 32.86 -0.31 20.03
CA ARG A 426 34.07 -0.90 19.47
C ARG A 426 33.85 -1.42 18.07
N GLN A 427 34.82 -1.19 17.19
CA GLN A 427 34.80 -1.65 15.81
C GLN A 427 36.18 -2.18 15.40
N ALA A 428 36.24 -3.41 14.88
CA ALA A 428 37.45 -3.95 14.32
C ALA A 428 37.82 -3.21 13.02
N VAL A 429 39.09 -2.88 12.86
CA VAL A 429 39.66 -2.21 11.69
C VAL A 429 40.99 -2.89 11.34
N SER A 430 41.56 -2.61 10.15
CA SER A 430 42.79 -3.27 9.69
C SER A 430 43.98 -3.05 10.65
N GLY A 431 44.04 -1.90 11.32
CA GLY A 431 45.08 -1.53 12.26
C GLY A 431 44.86 -1.99 13.70
N GLY A 432 43.70 -2.63 14.03
CA GLY A 432 43.36 -3.02 15.40
C GLY A 432 41.87 -2.86 15.72
N VAL A 433 41.57 -2.17 16.83
CA VAL A 433 40.19 -1.91 17.28
C VAL A 433 40.00 -0.43 17.55
N LEU A 434 39.09 0.21 16.86
CA LEU A 434 38.59 1.52 17.25
C LEU A 434 37.62 1.36 18.44
N ALA A 435 37.89 2.07 19.52
CA ALA A 435 37.01 2.12 20.69
C ALA A 435 36.63 3.58 20.94
N TRP A 436 35.33 3.84 21.25
CA TRP A 436 34.86 5.18 21.56
C TRP A 436 33.99 5.17 22.80
N ARG A 437 34.06 6.26 23.57
CA ARG A 437 33.25 6.47 24.76
C ARG A 437 33.03 7.95 25.01
N GLU A 438 31.95 8.24 25.73
CA GLU A 438 31.72 9.58 26.25
C GLU A 438 32.64 9.85 27.43
N GLU A 439 33.16 11.07 27.49
CA GLU A 439 33.82 11.62 28.66
C GLU A 439 33.22 12.99 29.00
N ARG A 440 33.42 13.43 30.24
CA ARG A 440 32.95 14.75 30.66
C ARG A 440 33.55 15.87 29.78
N GLY A 441 32.71 16.55 29.03
CA GLY A 441 33.08 17.63 28.11
C GLY A 441 33.56 17.18 26.75
N GLY A 442 33.14 16.00 26.25
CA GLY A 442 33.41 15.53 24.91
C GLY A 442 33.32 14.04 24.73
N ALA A 443 33.94 13.55 23.68
CA ALA A 443 34.07 12.12 23.40
C ALA A 443 35.55 11.76 23.19
N VAL A 444 35.89 10.53 23.51
CA VAL A 444 37.23 9.96 23.27
C VAL A 444 37.12 8.80 22.34
N VAL A 445 37.98 8.78 21.32
CA VAL A 445 38.19 7.67 20.38
C VAL A 445 39.62 7.20 20.52
N THR A 446 39.82 5.89 20.66
CA THR A 446 41.16 5.27 20.72
C THR A 446 41.28 4.22 19.62
N LEU A 447 42.44 4.12 19.01
CA LEU A 447 42.85 2.93 18.29
C LEU A 447 43.70 2.06 19.19
N GLU A 448 43.30 0.81 19.37
CA GLU A 448 43.97 -0.19 20.18
C GLU A 448 44.57 -1.28 19.28
N ASP A 449 45.77 -1.75 19.58
CA ASP A 449 46.37 -2.90 18.87
C ASP A 449 45.67 -4.22 19.27
N ALA A 450 46.09 -5.33 18.66
CA ALA A 450 45.51 -6.65 18.93
C ALA A 450 45.73 -7.14 20.37
N GLN A 451 46.62 -6.51 21.15
CA GLN A 451 46.93 -6.79 22.54
C GLN A 451 46.22 -5.81 23.48
N GLY A 452 45.41 -4.87 22.96
CA GLY A 452 44.72 -3.83 23.73
C GLY A 452 45.61 -2.64 24.09
N GLY A 453 46.79 -2.52 23.49
CA GLY A 453 47.67 -1.36 23.66
C GLY A 453 47.18 -0.17 22.85
N GLU A 454 47.12 1.02 23.49
CA GLU A 454 46.69 2.25 22.82
C GLU A 454 47.72 2.68 21.79
N ILE A 455 47.34 2.75 20.50
CA ILE A 455 48.16 3.26 19.42
C ILE A 455 48.06 4.78 19.34
N TRP A 456 46.83 5.29 19.36
CA TRP A 456 46.57 6.72 19.49
C TRP A 456 45.25 6.99 20.18
N ARG A 457 45.08 8.25 20.63
CA ARG A 457 43.85 8.75 21.27
C ARG A 457 43.50 10.11 20.71
N LEU A 458 42.26 10.23 20.26
CA LEU A 458 41.63 11.50 19.90
C LEU A 458 40.63 11.88 20.97
N ARG A 459 40.75 13.10 21.50
CA ARG A 459 39.73 13.68 22.38
C ARG A 459 39.06 14.83 21.64
N THR A 460 37.77 14.69 21.40
CA THR A 460 36.94 15.75 20.84
C THR A 460 36.39 16.59 21.98
N VAL A 461 36.81 17.84 22.08
CA VAL A 461 36.36 18.79 23.11
C VAL A 461 35.27 19.67 22.55
N ILE A 462 34.18 19.84 23.26
CA ILE A 462 33.05 20.70 22.91
C ILE A 462 33.17 22.03 23.66
N HIS A 463 32.65 23.11 23.02
CA HIS A 463 32.89 24.48 23.48
C HIS A 463 32.16 24.87 24.77
N THR A 464 31.12 24.14 25.18
CA THR A 464 30.37 24.43 26.41
C THR A 464 30.18 23.19 27.27
N ALA A 465 30.00 23.37 28.58
CA ALA A 465 29.78 22.25 29.50
C ALA A 465 28.40 21.59 29.34
N ALA A 466 27.49 22.24 28.62
CA ALA A 466 26.14 21.76 28.35
C ALA A 466 26.05 20.90 27.08
N ASP A 467 27.03 21.03 26.19
CA ASP A 467 27.04 20.31 24.91
C ASP A 467 27.66 18.92 25.08
N ARG A 468 27.17 17.97 24.32
CA ARG A 468 27.65 16.59 24.29
C ARG A 468 27.87 16.12 22.85
N LEU A 469 28.89 15.29 22.66
CA LEU A 469 29.15 14.59 21.42
C LEU A 469 29.15 13.10 21.72
N GLU A 470 28.28 12.37 21.03
CA GLU A 470 28.14 10.92 21.19
C GLU A 470 28.46 10.23 19.85
N TRP A 471 29.53 9.48 19.81
CA TRP A 471 29.84 8.61 18.68
C TRP A 471 29.05 7.30 18.76
N ARG A 472 28.44 6.86 17.67
CA ARG A 472 27.60 5.66 17.59
C ARG A 472 28.21 4.55 16.75
N CYS A 473 28.90 4.93 15.69
CA CYS A 473 29.52 4.01 14.74
C CYS A 473 30.87 4.53 14.27
N ALA A 474 31.67 3.65 13.73
CA ALA A 474 32.96 3.96 13.11
C ALA A 474 33.20 3.03 11.91
N LEU A 475 33.90 3.52 10.92
CA LEU A 475 34.23 2.80 9.69
C LEU A 475 35.64 3.16 9.25
N GLU A 476 36.43 2.19 8.78
CA GLU A 476 37.70 2.42 8.11
C GLU A 476 37.46 2.70 6.62
N LEU A 477 38.06 3.78 6.12
CA LEU A 477 38.00 4.17 4.72
C LEU A 477 39.17 3.58 3.93
N PRO A 478 39.10 3.45 2.60
CA PRO A 478 40.14 2.84 1.79
C PRO A 478 41.51 3.54 1.85
N ASP A 479 41.53 4.84 2.19
CA ASP A 479 42.76 5.60 2.38
C ASP A 479 43.45 5.38 3.75
N GLY A 480 42.89 4.47 4.55
CA GLY A 480 43.30 4.19 5.93
C GLY A 480 42.85 5.23 6.97
N SER A 481 42.06 6.22 6.56
CA SER A 481 41.41 7.11 7.51
C SER A 481 40.13 6.47 8.10
N TYR A 482 39.53 7.09 9.10
CA TYR A 482 38.37 6.58 9.79
C TYR A 482 37.22 7.59 9.74
N ALA A 483 36.03 7.12 9.40
CA ALA A 483 34.80 7.87 9.56
C ALA A 483 34.18 7.56 10.92
N LEU A 484 33.72 8.58 11.66
CA LEU A 484 33.02 8.46 12.92
C LEU A 484 31.65 9.09 12.77
N GLY A 485 30.60 8.32 13.04
CA GLY A 485 29.21 8.78 12.99
C GLY A 485 28.57 8.85 14.36
N GLY A 486 27.68 9.82 14.56
CA GLY A 486 27.00 9.98 15.84
C GLY A 486 26.12 11.22 15.88
N ARG A 487 26.01 11.85 17.05
CA ARG A 487 25.20 13.04 17.25
C ARG A 487 25.87 14.08 18.13
N TYR A 488 25.52 15.30 17.89
CA TYR A 488 25.86 16.46 18.71
C TYR A 488 24.60 16.95 19.41
N LEU A 489 24.68 17.11 20.73
CA LEU A 489 23.59 17.57 21.57
C LEU A 489 23.96 18.94 22.14
N THR A 490 23.08 19.92 21.96
CA THR A 490 23.25 21.29 22.50
C THR A 490 22.11 21.63 23.45
N GLY A 491 22.42 22.35 24.54
CA GLY A 491 21.43 22.84 25.49
C GLY A 491 21.29 22.02 26.78
N GLU A 492 20.48 22.52 27.70
CA GLU A 492 20.26 21.91 29.03
C GLU A 492 18.78 21.48 29.19
N GLY A 493 18.59 20.28 29.75
CA GLY A 493 17.29 19.76 30.19
C GLY A 493 16.33 19.46 29.01
N GLN A 494 15.08 19.98 29.07
CA GLN A 494 14.03 19.69 28.10
C GLN A 494 14.18 20.44 26.75
N ARG A 495 15.19 21.27 26.58
CA ARG A 495 15.47 22.02 25.35
C ARG A 495 16.80 21.61 24.72
N THR A 496 17.07 20.31 24.67
CA THR A 496 18.25 19.79 24.01
C THR A 496 17.96 19.68 22.51
N GLU A 497 18.70 20.43 21.71
CA GLU A 497 18.72 20.25 20.26
C GLU A 497 19.74 19.17 19.90
N GLN A 498 19.43 18.36 18.91
CA GLN A 498 20.34 17.32 18.41
C GLN A 498 20.58 17.49 16.93
N ALA A 499 21.79 17.19 16.49
CA ALA A 499 22.18 17.20 15.08
C ALA A 499 23.10 16.02 14.81
N ALA A 500 22.99 15.44 13.63
CA ALA A 500 23.87 14.37 13.21
C ALA A 500 25.31 14.87 13.04
N ALA A 501 26.27 14.09 13.49
CA ALA A 501 27.68 14.40 13.43
C ALA A 501 28.43 13.29 12.65
N LEU A 502 29.23 13.71 11.68
CA LEU A 502 30.18 12.86 10.97
C LEU A 502 31.55 13.51 11.05
N ALA A 503 32.56 12.74 11.47
CA ALA A 503 33.94 13.21 11.48
C ALA A 503 34.85 12.28 10.68
N VAL A 504 35.87 12.84 10.05
CA VAL A 504 36.94 12.07 9.41
C VAL A 504 38.23 12.25 10.18
N VAL A 505 38.83 11.13 10.60
CA VAL A 505 40.04 11.05 11.40
C VAL A 505 41.13 10.35 10.58
N GLY A 506 42.30 10.94 10.46
CA GLY A 506 43.42 10.32 9.79
C GLY A 506 43.94 9.07 10.52
N HIS A 507 44.63 8.19 9.81
CA HIS A 507 45.21 6.97 10.39
C HIS A 507 46.16 7.26 11.57
N GLU A 508 46.68 8.47 11.66
CA GLU A 508 47.53 8.98 12.73
C GLU A 508 46.73 9.48 13.98
N GLY A 509 45.39 9.38 13.95
CA GLY A 509 44.52 9.84 15.04
C GLY A 509 44.27 11.35 15.06
N VAL A 510 44.54 12.06 13.98
CA VAL A 510 44.30 13.50 13.84
C VAL A 510 42.94 13.74 13.20
N LEU A 511 42.10 14.57 13.85
CA LEU A 511 40.84 15.01 13.28
C LEU A 511 41.10 15.85 12.03
N ARG A 512 40.70 15.36 10.87
CA ARG A 512 40.86 16.08 9.60
C ARG A 512 39.72 17.04 9.33
N ARG A 513 38.49 16.61 9.62
CA ARG A 513 37.29 17.46 9.42
C ARG A 513 36.10 16.92 10.19
N ILE A 514 35.11 17.79 10.39
CA ILE A 514 33.74 17.44 10.75
C ILE A 514 32.85 17.84 9.56
N VAL A 515 32.01 16.91 9.17
CA VAL A 515 31.11 17.05 8.01
C VAL A 515 29.67 17.16 8.56
N PRO A 516 28.92 18.18 8.17
CA PRO A 516 27.51 18.22 8.47
C PRO A 516 26.78 17.10 7.72
N VAL A 517 25.79 16.51 8.35
CA VAL A 517 24.88 15.55 7.72
C VAL A 517 23.53 16.26 7.59
N GLU A 518 23.18 16.60 6.35
CA GLU A 518 21.97 17.35 6.03
C GLU A 518 21.09 16.48 5.12
N ALA A 519 19.78 16.51 5.34
CA ALA A 519 18.83 15.92 4.41
C ALA A 519 18.68 16.82 3.17
N LYS A 520 18.59 16.25 1.97
CA LYS A 520 18.44 16.99 0.71
C LYS A 520 17.11 17.76 0.64
N GLU A 521 16.08 17.32 1.35
CA GLU A 521 14.80 18.01 1.43
C GLU A 521 14.84 19.17 2.43
N ALA A 522 14.45 20.34 1.96
CA ALA A 522 14.41 21.56 2.78
C ALA A 522 13.49 21.39 3.99
N GLY A 523 14.08 21.51 5.20
CA GLY A 523 13.35 21.45 6.47
C GLY A 523 13.46 20.14 7.24
N GLN A 524 14.06 19.10 6.69
CA GLN A 524 14.35 17.89 7.44
C GLN A 524 15.72 17.98 8.14
N ARG A 525 15.72 17.82 9.45
CA ARG A 525 16.94 17.77 10.25
C ARG A 525 17.27 16.32 10.59
N VAL A 526 18.55 15.99 10.41
CA VAL A 526 19.08 14.67 10.77
C VAL A 526 19.59 14.73 12.19
N GLY A 527 19.03 13.92 13.09
CA GLY A 527 19.34 13.97 14.53
C GLY A 527 20.53 13.12 14.94
N CYS A 528 20.84 12.04 14.22
CA CYS A 528 21.93 11.13 14.58
C CYS A 528 22.37 10.28 13.39
N VAL A 529 23.66 10.04 13.20
CA VAL A 529 24.18 8.95 12.37
C VAL A 529 24.20 7.68 13.21
N CYS A 530 23.42 6.68 12.82
CA CYS A 530 23.27 5.41 13.57
C CYS A 530 24.26 4.34 13.15
N ASP A 531 24.51 4.22 11.83
CA ASP A 531 25.48 3.29 11.26
C ASP A 531 25.97 3.80 9.90
N MET A 532 27.04 3.18 9.37
CA MET A 532 27.69 3.59 8.13
C MET A 532 28.27 2.38 7.39
N ALA A 533 28.25 2.45 6.07
CA ALA A 533 28.97 1.56 5.19
C ALA A 533 29.70 2.38 4.10
N TYR A 534 30.73 1.83 3.50
CA TYR A 534 31.45 2.45 2.39
C TYR A 534 31.34 1.57 1.16
N ASP A 535 30.77 2.10 0.11
CA ASP A 535 30.75 1.46 -1.19
C ASP A 535 32.04 1.77 -1.93
N ALA A 536 32.86 0.72 -2.15
CA ALA A 536 34.16 0.86 -2.78
C ALA A 536 34.06 1.10 -4.29
N GLU A 537 32.97 0.72 -4.93
CA GLU A 537 32.77 0.87 -6.37
C GLU A 537 32.40 2.31 -6.73
N SER A 538 31.41 2.88 -6.06
CA SER A 538 31.00 4.28 -6.26
C SER A 538 31.88 5.29 -5.52
N GLY A 539 32.64 4.86 -4.52
CA GLY A 539 33.40 5.75 -3.63
C GLY A 539 32.54 6.53 -2.65
N LEU A 540 31.28 6.11 -2.44
CA LEU A 540 30.33 6.78 -1.58
C LEU A 540 30.34 6.22 -0.15
N LEU A 541 30.10 7.09 0.82
CA LEU A 541 29.87 6.75 2.20
C LEU A 541 28.35 6.71 2.42
N LEU A 542 27.82 5.54 2.68
CA LEU A 542 26.43 5.31 3.00
C LEU A 542 26.18 5.54 4.48
N LEU A 543 25.14 6.27 4.83
CA LEU A 543 24.79 6.61 6.21
C LEU A 543 23.36 6.19 6.50
N VAL A 544 23.14 5.56 7.65
CA VAL A 544 21.81 5.48 8.25
C VAL A 544 21.71 6.50 9.35
N SER A 545 20.72 7.35 9.26
CA SER A 545 20.50 8.41 10.23
C SER A 545 19.05 8.43 10.70
N ARG A 546 18.83 8.98 11.89
CA ARG A 546 17.50 9.17 12.48
C ARG A 546 17.14 10.66 12.42
N LYS A 547 15.91 10.98 12.01
CA LYS A 547 15.39 12.34 12.05
C LYS A 547 15.43 12.92 13.46
N GLU A 548 15.46 14.25 13.57
CA GLU A 548 15.52 14.95 14.88
C GLU A 548 14.32 14.62 15.78
N ASP A 549 13.15 14.45 15.18
CA ASP A 549 11.91 14.04 15.85
C ASP A 549 11.88 12.56 16.26
N GLY A 550 12.85 11.77 15.82
CA GLY A 550 12.98 10.36 16.14
C GLY A 550 12.06 9.43 15.38
N ALA A 551 11.29 9.93 14.41
CA ALA A 551 10.20 9.18 13.78
C ALA A 551 10.64 8.21 12.66
N GLU A 552 11.73 8.50 11.95
CA GLU A 552 12.15 7.67 10.80
C GLU A 552 13.67 7.58 10.64
N ASN A 553 14.16 6.45 10.13
CA ASN A 553 15.53 6.32 9.68
C ASN A 553 15.65 6.80 8.24
N VAL A 554 16.61 7.64 7.98
CA VAL A 554 16.92 8.18 6.66
C VAL A 554 18.22 7.56 6.18
N GLY A 555 18.19 6.90 5.03
CA GLY A 555 19.39 6.54 4.30
C GLY A 555 19.93 7.78 3.61
N ALA A 556 21.22 8.08 3.78
CA ALA A 556 21.87 9.15 3.06
C ALA A 556 23.12 8.64 2.40
N ILE A 557 23.30 8.96 1.13
CA ILE A 557 24.58 8.77 0.44
C ILE A 557 25.30 10.09 0.45
N GLN A 558 26.51 10.08 0.96
CA GLN A 558 27.33 11.25 1.06
C GLN A 558 28.73 10.93 0.58
N THR A 559 29.31 11.79 -0.24
CA THR A 559 30.72 11.66 -0.54
C THR A 559 31.55 11.88 0.70
N VAL A 560 32.74 11.29 0.78
CA VAL A 560 33.67 11.51 1.89
C VAL A 560 34.00 13.01 2.05
N ASP A 561 33.78 13.80 1.03
CA ASP A 561 33.97 15.26 1.02
C ASP A 561 32.79 16.06 1.61
N GLY A 562 31.69 15.41 1.96
CA GLY A 562 30.55 16.04 2.61
C GLY A 562 29.46 16.51 1.65
N GLU A 563 29.58 16.21 0.37
CA GLU A 563 28.49 16.46 -0.59
C GLU A 563 27.46 15.34 -0.47
N THR A 564 26.23 15.69 -0.08
CA THR A 564 25.10 14.73 -0.04
C THR A 564 24.69 14.44 -1.47
N ALA A 565 24.83 13.18 -1.89
CA ALA A 565 24.42 12.77 -3.22
C ALA A 565 22.89 12.65 -3.30
N TRP A 566 22.28 11.95 -2.34
CA TRP A 566 20.82 11.85 -2.19
C TRP A 566 20.45 11.34 -0.79
N THR A 567 19.17 11.47 -0.43
CA THR A 567 18.60 10.92 0.80
C THR A 567 17.36 10.12 0.46
N VAL A 568 17.24 8.94 1.05
CA VAL A 568 16.07 8.05 0.91
C VAL A 568 15.46 7.83 2.28
N GLY A 569 14.13 7.91 2.36
CA GLY A 569 13.39 7.48 3.55
C GLY A 569 13.45 5.95 3.67
N ALA A 570 13.70 5.41 4.88
CA ALA A 570 13.70 3.96 5.08
C ALA A 570 12.27 3.36 5.04
N GLY A 571 11.23 4.17 4.90
CA GLY A 571 9.82 3.75 4.86
C GLY A 571 9.32 3.07 6.14
N MET A 572 10.19 2.89 7.12
CA MET A 572 9.89 2.17 8.35
C MET A 572 10.71 2.73 9.52
N ASP A 573 10.09 2.93 10.68
CA ASP A 573 10.83 3.28 11.91
C ASP A 573 11.55 2.04 12.44
N VAL A 574 12.89 2.06 12.39
CA VAL A 574 13.75 0.96 12.80
C VAL A 574 14.67 1.41 13.94
N GLU A 575 14.59 0.74 15.06
CA GLU A 575 15.52 0.93 16.18
C GLU A 575 16.74 0.02 16.03
N GLN A 576 17.88 0.44 16.59
CA GLN A 576 19.14 -0.29 16.55
C GLN A 576 19.59 -0.62 15.11
N ALA A 577 19.39 0.33 14.20
CA ALA A 577 19.67 0.17 12.79
C ALA A 577 21.12 -0.22 12.51
N ARG A 578 21.31 -1.15 11.58
CA ARG A 578 22.59 -1.54 10.97
C ARG A 578 22.48 -1.42 9.46
N LEU A 579 23.51 -0.87 8.86
CA LEU A 579 23.67 -0.80 7.43
C LEU A 579 24.70 -1.84 6.99
N ILE A 580 24.28 -2.74 6.14
CA ILE A 580 25.09 -3.85 5.64
C ILE A 580 25.22 -3.71 4.13
N LEU A 581 26.45 -3.78 3.63
CA LEU A 581 26.74 -4.02 2.22
C LEU A 581 27.18 -5.46 2.06
N ASP A 582 26.58 -6.19 1.13
CA ASP A 582 27.01 -7.52 0.80
C ASP A 582 28.18 -7.54 -0.21
N ALA A 583 28.59 -8.73 -0.63
CA ALA A 583 29.71 -8.90 -1.55
C ALA A 583 29.41 -8.41 -2.98
N ASP A 584 28.15 -8.29 -3.33
CA ASP A 584 27.66 -7.86 -4.64
C ASP A 584 27.37 -6.35 -4.67
N GLY A 585 27.56 -5.63 -3.54
CA GLY A 585 27.34 -4.19 -3.40
C GLY A 585 25.90 -3.82 -3.02
N GLU A 586 25.04 -4.79 -2.79
CA GLU A 586 23.67 -4.56 -2.35
C GLU A 586 23.64 -4.06 -0.91
N ALA A 587 22.82 -3.04 -0.64
CA ALA A 587 22.68 -2.44 0.68
C ALA A 587 21.44 -2.94 1.40
N TYR A 588 21.60 -3.25 2.68
CA TYR A 588 20.53 -3.70 3.55
C TYR A 588 20.47 -2.88 4.83
N LEU A 589 19.29 -2.35 5.14
CA LEU A 589 18.98 -1.77 6.43
C LEU A 589 18.37 -2.84 7.33
N CYS A 590 19.02 -3.16 8.42
CA CYS A 590 18.57 -4.16 9.38
C CYS A 590 18.24 -3.48 10.71
N GLY A 591 17.18 -3.91 11.39
CA GLY A 591 16.85 -3.33 12.69
C GLY A 591 15.60 -3.92 13.32
N THR A 592 15.10 -3.24 14.36
CA THR A 592 13.86 -3.60 15.05
C THR A 592 12.80 -2.55 14.73
N SER A 593 11.77 -2.95 14.01
CA SER A 593 10.57 -2.12 13.83
C SER A 593 9.64 -2.25 15.02
N ARG A 594 8.99 -1.16 15.40
CA ARG A 594 7.94 -1.15 16.43
C ARG A 594 6.65 -0.58 15.84
N SER A 595 5.63 -1.41 15.85
CA SER A 595 4.26 -1.00 15.49
C SER A 595 3.33 -1.48 16.59
N ASP A 596 2.46 -0.59 17.08
CA ASP A 596 1.41 -0.88 18.08
C ASP A 596 1.90 -1.62 19.35
N GLY A 597 3.13 -1.34 19.78
CA GLY A 597 3.74 -1.94 20.96
C GLY A 597 4.32 -3.35 20.74
N GLN A 598 4.28 -3.85 19.52
CA GLN A 598 4.96 -5.09 19.13
C GLN A 598 6.29 -4.77 18.45
N SER A 599 7.31 -5.56 18.78
CA SER A 599 8.62 -5.47 18.12
C SER A 599 8.72 -6.53 17.05
N ALA A 600 9.30 -6.18 15.90
CA ALA A 600 9.62 -7.11 14.83
C ALA A 600 11.04 -6.84 14.32
N ALA A 601 11.86 -7.88 14.18
CA ALA A 601 13.12 -7.75 13.47
C ALA A 601 12.85 -7.63 11.98
N ALA A 602 13.51 -6.69 11.30
CA ALA A 602 13.29 -6.39 9.88
C ALA A 602 14.61 -6.31 9.11
N VAL A 603 14.60 -6.76 7.87
CA VAL A 603 15.64 -6.53 6.85
C VAL A 603 14.97 -5.86 5.67
N ILE A 604 15.51 -4.70 5.29
CA ILE A 604 15.04 -3.89 4.18
C ILE A 604 16.19 -3.79 3.18
N ARG A 605 15.99 -4.20 1.95
CA ARG A 605 16.94 -3.98 0.86
C ARG A 605 16.78 -2.54 0.39
N MET A 606 17.90 -1.83 0.30
CA MET A 606 17.95 -0.46 -0.19
C MET A 606 18.49 -0.46 -1.62
N ASP A 607 17.79 0.13 -2.53
CA ASP A 607 18.32 0.36 -3.87
C ASP A 607 19.17 1.63 -3.85
N LEU A 608 20.43 1.49 -4.29
CA LEU A 608 21.42 2.57 -4.31
C LEU A 608 21.59 3.19 -5.69
N GLU A 609 20.89 2.72 -6.70
CA GLU A 609 20.94 3.31 -8.03
C GLU A 609 20.28 4.70 -8.00
N ALA A 610 21.06 5.70 -7.62
CA ALA A 610 20.66 7.09 -7.76
C ALA A 610 20.45 7.38 -9.25
N GLU A 611 19.23 7.68 -9.66
CA GLU A 611 19.00 8.23 -10.98
C GLU A 611 19.77 9.54 -11.14
N ASP A 612 20.79 9.52 -11.99
CA ASP A 612 21.30 10.69 -12.67
C ASP A 612 20.18 11.24 -13.59
N LYS A 613 19.25 12.00 -13.02
CA LYS A 613 18.27 12.76 -13.80
C LYS A 613 18.18 14.20 -13.33
#